data_83259c5d7158b002958956301b64a094
#
_entry.id   83259c5d7158b002958956301b64a094
#
_cell.length_a   1.000
_cell.length_b   1.000
_cell.length_c   1.000
_cell.angle_alpha   90.00
_cell.angle_beta   90.00
_cell.angle_gamma   90.00
#
_symmetry.space_group_name_H-M   'P 1'
#
loop_
_entity.id
_entity.type
_entity.pdbx_description
1 polymer ?
#
loop_
_entity_poly.entity_id
_entity_poly.type
_entity_poly.pdbx_seq_one_letter_code
_entity_poly.pdbx_strand_id
1 'polypeptide(L)'
;MGVDSGLPDFRGDQGFWKAYPMYARLGLSFADAANPQHFEHDPAFGWGFYGHRTNLYRETVPHEGFHILQQWISRNAAEFFIITSNVDGQFQKAGFSDDRILEVHGSIHHLQCIKPCCHDIWPNHEEIDVDLASMRARSIPLCPYCNNISRPNILMFGDWSWLPERTNSQESAFQTFMERNSSSRIAVIEIGAGTAIPTIRATSERIGRNHAKVAVIRINPREFQIQPPHISIPCGALEGLQQIDRYLGNMSGK
;
A
#
# COMPACT_ATOMS: atom_id res chain seq x y z
N MET A 1 6.10 -4.05 5.47
CA MET A 1 5.58 -2.99 6.39
C MET A 1 4.29 -3.50 7.06
N GLY A 2 3.15 -3.62 6.38
CA GLY A 2 1.89 -3.97 7.05
C GLY A 2 1.91 -5.25 7.90
N VAL A 3 2.61 -6.30 7.47
CA VAL A 3 2.72 -7.57 8.23
C VAL A 3 3.39 -7.35 9.60
N ASP A 4 4.42 -6.51 9.67
CA ASP A 4 5.09 -6.19 10.94
C ASP A 4 4.23 -5.31 11.86
N SER A 5 3.18 -4.68 11.32
CA SER A 5 2.12 -4.00 12.09
C SER A 5 0.98 -4.94 12.51
N GLY A 6 1.10 -6.24 12.24
CA GLY A 6 0.07 -7.24 12.57
C GLY A 6 -0.99 -7.43 11.49
N LEU A 7 -0.87 -6.78 10.34
CA LEU A 7 -1.79 -7.01 9.21
C LEU A 7 -1.55 -8.38 8.57
N PRO A 8 -2.59 -9.02 8.04
CA PRO A 8 -2.47 -10.31 7.35
C PRO A 8 -1.51 -10.23 6.15
N ASP A 9 -0.73 -11.29 5.94
CA ASP A 9 0.07 -11.45 4.73
C ASP A 9 -0.79 -12.06 3.62
N PHE A 10 -1.23 -11.23 2.68
CA PHE A 10 -2.05 -11.68 1.54
C PHE A 10 -1.24 -12.28 0.38
N ARG A 11 0.03 -12.60 0.60
CA ARG A 11 0.85 -13.23 -0.44
C ARG A 11 0.47 -14.68 -0.63
N GLY A 12 -0.13 -14.93 -1.77
CA GLY A 12 -0.68 -16.23 -2.14
C GLY A 12 -1.97 -16.55 -1.37
N ASP A 13 -2.72 -17.51 -1.90
CA ASP A 13 -4.03 -17.87 -1.38
C ASP A 13 -3.98 -18.40 0.05
N GLN A 14 -2.93 -19.12 0.43
CA GLN A 14 -2.80 -19.65 1.79
C GLN A 14 -2.77 -18.55 2.86
N GLY A 15 -2.06 -17.46 2.63
CA GLY A 15 -2.03 -16.31 3.54
C GLY A 15 -3.39 -15.62 3.62
N PHE A 16 -4.04 -15.47 2.48
CA PHE A 16 -5.39 -14.93 2.37
C PHE A 16 -6.43 -15.82 3.10
N TRP A 17 -6.45 -17.12 2.84
CA TRP A 17 -7.38 -18.06 3.46
C TRP A 17 -7.19 -18.22 4.96
N LYS A 18 -5.95 -18.07 5.45
CA LYS A 18 -5.70 -18.05 6.89
C LYS A 18 -6.36 -16.83 7.56
N ALA A 19 -6.29 -15.68 6.92
CA ALA A 19 -6.93 -14.46 7.41
C ALA A 19 -8.46 -14.47 7.23
N TYR A 20 -8.93 -15.13 6.18
CA TYR A 20 -10.34 -15.15 5.78
C TYR A 20 -10.81 -16.59 5.49
N PRO A 21 -11.06 -17.44 6.53
CA PRO A 21 -11.45 -18.85 6.35
C PRO A 21 -12.76 -19.04 5.56
N MET A 22 -13.64 -18.05 5.60
CA MET A 22 -14.90 -18.09 4.83
C MET A 22 -14.64 -18.12 3.32
N TYR A 23 -13.71 -17.30 2.84
CA TYR A 23 -13.35 -17.29 1.42
C TYR A 23 -12.66 -18.60 0.99
N ALA A 24 -11.90 -19.22 1.89
CA ALA A 24 -11.34 -20.56 1.66
C ALA A 24 -12.46 -21.60 1.44
N ARG A 25 -13.54 -21.55 2.25
CA ARG A 25 -14.69 -22.46 2.12
C ARG A 25 -15.44 -22.27 0.80
N LEU A 26 -15.43 -21.04 0.27
CA LEU A 26 -16.03 -20.71 -1.03
C LEU A 26 -15.09 -20.98 -2.20
N GLY A 27 -13.84 -21.39 -1.95
CA GLY A 27 -12.83 -21.62 -2.98
C GLY A 27 -12.36 -20.35 -3.69
N LEU A 28 -12.58 -19.17 -3.08
CA LEU A 28 -12.21 -17.89 -3.66
C LEU A 28 -10.76 -17.53 -3.32
N SER A 29 -10.00 -17.18 -4.35
CA SER A 29 -8.66 -16.59 -4.20
C SER A 29 -8.73 -15.13 -3.74
N PHE A 30 -7.57 -14.56 -3.40
CA PHE A 30 -7.50 -13.11 -3.13
C PHE A 30 -7.93 -12.28 -4.36
N ALA A 31 -7.55 -12.70 -5.56
CA ALA A 31 -7.91 -12.01 -6.79
C ALA A 31 -9.43 -12.05 -7.05
N ASP A 32 -10.07 -13.18 -6.73
CA ASP A 32 -11.52 -13.31 -6.83
C ASP A 32 -12.24 -12.39 -5.83
N ALA A 33 -11.77 -12.35 -4.58
CA ALA A 33 -12.35 -11.48 -3.55
C ALA A 33 -12.13 -9.98 -3.85
N ALA A 34 -11.00 -9.64 -4.46
CA ALA A 34 -10.63 -8.27 -4.84
C ALA A 34 -11.08 -7.94 -6.28
N ASN A 35 -12.34 -8.23 -6.61
CA ASN A 35 -12.94 -8.01 -7.91
C ASN A 35 -14.11 -7.01 -7.81
N PRO A 36 -14.16 -5.97 -8.67
CA PRO A 36 -15.22 -4.94 -8.62
C PRO A 36 -16.63 -5.49 -8.89
N GLN A 37 -16.76 -6.62 -9.59
CA GLN A 37 -18.05 -7.25 -9.88
C GLN A 37 -18.86 -7.61 -8.62
N HIS A 38 -18.19 -7.86 -7.48
CA HIS A 38 -18.91 -8.09 -6.23
C HIS A 38 -19.74 -6.89 -5.80
N PHE A 39 -19.26 -5.67 -6.04
CA PHE A 39 -20.03 -4.47 -5.72
C PHE A 39 -21.24 -4.27 -6.64
N GLU A 40 -21.21 -4.82 -7.86
CA GLU A 40 -22.30 -4.73 -8.82
C GLU A 40 -23.38 -5.79 -8.56
N HIS A 41 -22.97 -7.03 -8.30
CA HIS A 41 -23.88 -8.17 -8.20
C HIS A 41 -24.33 -8.45 -6.76
N ASP A 42 -23.43 -8.25 -5.80
CA ASP A 42 -23.68 -8.49 -4.38
C ASP A 42 -22.89 -7.48 -3.52
N PRO A 43 -23.39 -6.25 -3.40
CA PRO A 43 -22.69 -5.18 -2.68
C PRO A 43 -22.38 -5.51 -1.22
N ALA A 44 -23.27 -6.26 -0.55
CA ALA A 44 -23.05 -6.67 0.82
C ALA A 44 -21.84 -7.61 0.96
N PHE A 45 -21.60 -8.48 -0.02
CA PHE A 45 -20.42 -9.33 -0.06
C PHE A 45 -19.14 -8.54 -0.40
N GLY A 46 -19.19 -7.66 -1.41
CA GLY A 46 -18.05 -6.79 -1.75
C GLY A 46 -17.63 -5.92 -0.58
N TRP A 47 -18.59 -5.27 0.08
CA TRP A 47 -18.35 -4.45 1.26
C TRP A 47 -18.04 -5.29 2.51
N GLY A 48 -18.46 -6.55 2.58
CA GLY A 48 -18.04 -7.47 3.63
C GLY A 48 -16.51 -7.60 3.69
N PHE A 49 -15.89 -7.85 2.55
CA PHE A 49 -14.43 -7.94 2.44
C PHE A 49 -13.74 -6.57 2.68
N TYR A 50 -14.13 -5.57 1.92
CA TYR A 50 -13.47 -4.27 2.01
C TYR A 50 -13.82 -3.50 3.27
N GLY A 51 -15.03 -3.65 3.81
CA GLY A 51 -15.44 -3.04 5.07
C GLY A 51 -14.64 -3.60 6.25
N HIS A 52 -14.51 -4.94 6.34
CA HIS A 52 -13.65 -5.55 7.36
C HIS A 52 -12.20 -5.04 7.27
N ARG A 53 -11.64 -4.96 6.05
CA ARG A 53 -10.28 -4.42 5.85
C ARG A 53 -10.18 -2.94 6.23
N THR A 54 -11.20 -2.14 5.89
CA THR A 54 -11.24 -0.72 6.26
C THR A 54 -11.13 -0.55 7.78
N ASN A 55 -11.96 -1.29 8.54
CA ASN A 55 -11.97 -1.24 10.00
C ASN A 55 -10.63 -1.72 10.56
N LEU A 56 -10.15 -2.89 10.11
CA LEU A 56 -8.87 -3.45 10.53
C LEU A 56 -7.70 -2.48 10.31
N TYR A 57 -7.62 -1.82 9.14
CA TYR A 57 -6.54 -0.88 8.83
C TYR A 57 -6.62 0.40 9.67
N ARG A 58 -7.84 0.85 9.99
CA ARG A 58 -8.06 1.97 10.91
C ARG A 58 -7.64 1.66 12.34
N GLU A 59 -7.83 0.44 12.81
CA GLU A 59 -7.42 0.00 14.14
C GLU A 59 -5.91 -0.28 14.25
N THR A 60 -5.29 -0.73 13.17
CA THR A 60 -3.88 -1.15 13.17
C THR A 60 -2.95 0.04 13.41
N VAL A 61 -2.07 -0.09 14.40
CA VAL A 61 -1.03 0.90 14.70
C VAL A 61 0.21 0.61 13.86
N PRO A 62 0.75 1.62 13.13
CA PRO A 62 2.01 1.48 12.41
C PRO A 62 3.15 1.05 13.33
N HIS A 63 3.95 0.06 12.94
CA HIS A 63 5.08 -0.42 13.74
C HIS A 63 6.24 0.59 13.77
N GLU A 64 7.18 0.41 14.70
CA GLU A 64 8.34 1.30 14.93
C GLU A 64 9.16 1.62 13.65
N GLY A 65 9.20 0.73 12.67
CA GLY A 65 9.92 0.95 11.42
C GLY A 65 9.48 2.19 10.64
N PHE A 66 8.24 2.63 10.78
CA PHE A 66 7.78 3.90 10.20
C PHE A 66 8.47 5.10 10.89
N HIS A 67 8.63 5.06 12.21
CA HIS A 67 9.32 6.10 12.97
C HIS A 67 10.82 6.12 12.69
N ILE A 68 11.46 4.97 12.49
CA ILE A 68 12.85 4.88 12.05
C ILE A 68 13.04 5.63 10.72
N LEU A 69 12.17 5.42 9.75
CA LEU A 69 12.23 6.14 8.47
C LEU A 69 12.09 7.66 8.66
N GLN A 70 11.15 8.12 9.49
CA GLN A 70 10.99 9.54 9.82
C GLN A 70 12.24 10.11 10.50
N GLN A 71 12.85 9.37 11.40
CA GLN A 71 14.10 9.78 12.05
C GLN A 71 15.24 9.94 11.04
N TRP A 72 15.39 9.03 10.09
CA TRP A 72 16.42 9.16 9.04
C TRP A 72 16.19 10.39 8.17
N ILE A 73 14.95 10.66 7.78
CA ILE A 73 14.58 11.86 7.02
C ILE A 73 14.96 13.11 7.82
N SER A 74 14.56 13.18 9.09
CA SER A 74 14.81 14.34 9.95
C SER A 74 16.30 14.56 10.24
N ARG A 75 17.02 13.50 10.63
CA ARG A 75 18.46 13.59 10.97
C ARG A 75 19.32 14.04 9.78
N ASN A 76 18.93 13.68 8.56
CA ASN A 76 19.69 14.01 7.36
C ASN A 76 19.14 15.23 6.60
N ALA A 77 18.09 15.88 7.11
CA ALA A 77 17.35 16.92 6.39
C ALA A 77 17.03 16.48 4.94
N ALA A 78 16.70 15.19 4.76
CA ALA A 78 16.54 14.58 3.46
C ALA A 78 15.15 14.88 2.87
N GLU A 79 15.11 15.23 1.59
CA GLU A 79 13.87 15.12 0.84
C GLU A 79 13.50 13.64 0.67
N PHE A 80 12.22 13.33 0.66
CA PHE A 80 11.73 11.97 0.51
C PHE A 80 10.48 11.89 -0.36
N PHE A 81 10.24 10.71 -0.89
CA PHE A 81 8.98 10.34 -1.51
C PHE A 81 8.69 8.86 -1.25
N ILE A 82 7.43 8.52 -1.01
CA ILE A 82 6.98 7.17 -0.73
C ILE A 82 6.18 6.67 -1.93
N ILE A 83 6.48 5.46 -2.40
CA ILE A 83 5.69 4.75 -3.39
C ILE A 83 5.22 3.45 -2.77
N THR A 84 3.92 3.24 -2.72
CA THR A 84 3.35 2.04 -2.11
C THR A 84 2.28 1.40 -2.99
N SER A 85 2.28 0.07 -3.02
CA SER A 85 1.18 -0.73 -3.56
C SER A 85 0.18 -1.16 -2.48
N ASN A 86 0.47 -0.84 -1.21
CA ASN A 86 -0.48 -1.03 -0.14
C ASN A 86 -1.59 0.03 -0.21
N VAL A 87 -2.80 -0.39 0.16
CA VAL A 87 -3.99 0.47 0.16
C VAL A 87 -4.44 0.82 1.59
N ASP A 88 -3.57 0.53 2.58
CA ASP A 88 -3.89 0.50 4.01
C ASP A 88 -3.76 1.87 4.72
N GLY A 89 -3.18 2.88 4.07
CA GLY A 89 -2.98 4.21 4.65
C GLY A 89 -2.01 4.26 5.84
N GLN A 90 -1.19 3.23 6.06
CA GLN A 90 -0.31 3.17 7.22
C GLN A 90 0.78 4.25 7.24
N PHE A 91 1.24 4.72 6.08
CA PHE A 91 2.19 5.84 6.02
C PHE A 91 1.55 7.14 6.50
N GLN A 92 0.33 7.45 6.04
CA GLN A 92 -0.42 8.61 6.49
C GLN A 92 -0.69 8.52 7.99
N LYS A 93 -1.11 7.36 8.48
CA LYS A 93 -1.35 7.12 9.91
C LYS A 93 -0.09 7.26 10.76
N ALA A 94 1.07 6.95 10.19
CA ALA A 94 2.37 7.17 10.83
C ALA A 94 2.82 8.64 10.80
N GLY A 95 2.08 9.55 10.15
CA GLY A 95 2.38 10.99 10.10
C GLY A 95 3.21 11.44 8.91
N PHE A 96 3.34 10.62 7.85
CA PHE A 96 3.91 11.09 6.59
C PHE A 96 2.90 11.94 5.82
N SER A 97 3.37 13.00 5.18
CA SER A 97 2.52 13.95 4.44
C SER A 97 1.98 13.33 3.14
N ASP A 98 0.69 13.53 2.86
CA ASP A 98 0.00 12.97 1.69
C ASP A 98 0.60 13.42 0.35
N ASP A 99 1.15 14.63 0.28
CA ASP A 99 1.81 15.18 -0.91
C ASP A 99 3.16 14.49 -1.24
N ARG A 100 3.62 13.60 -0.37
CA ARG A 100 4.84 12.81 -0.49
C ARG A 100 4.58 11.31 -0.63
N ILE A 101 3.35 10.92 -0.95
CA ILE A 101 2.95 9.51 -1.05
C ILE A 101 2.26 9.27 -2.38
N LEU A 102 2.73 8.24 -3.11
CA LEU A 102 2.07 7.67 -4.28
C LEU A 102 1.51 6.30 -3.91
N GLU A 103 0.21 6.18 -3.92
CA GLU A 103 -0.54 4.92 -3.73
C GLU A 103 -0.92 4.36 -5.11
N VAL A 104 -0.05 3.53 -5.68
CA VAL A 104 -0.17 3.05 -7.08
C VAL A 104 -1.42 2.21 -7.37
N HIS A 105 -2.05 1.69 -6.34
CA HIS A 105 -3.31 0.93 -6.43
C HIS A 105 -4.47 1.65 -5.76
N GLY A 106 -4.36 2.96 -5.51
CA GLY A 106 -5.37 3.72 -4.79
C GLY A 106 -5.38 3.48 -3.28
N SER A 107 -6.49 3.77 -2.62
CA SER A 107 -6.60 3.74 -1.16
C SER A 107 -7.97 3.23 -0.70
N ILE A 108 -7.98 2.44 0.38
CA ILE A 108 -9.22 2.01 1.04
C ILE A 108 -9.91 3.17 1.78
N HIS A 109 -9.15 4.22 2.08
CA HIS A 109 -9.63 5.41 2.76
C HIS A 109 -10.24 6.47 1.83
N HIS A 110 -10.43 6.12 0.56
CA HIS A 110 -11.13 6.95 -0.42
C HIS A 110 -12.19 6.13 -1.14
N LEU A 111 -13.27 6.77 -1.53
CA LEU A 111 -14.40 6.18 -2.24
C LEU A 111 -14.55 6.80 -3.63
N GLN A 112 -15.15 6.02 -4.52
CA GLN A 112 -15.66 6.44 -5.82
C GLN A 112 -17.03 5.84 -6.06
N CYS A 113 -17.80 6.40 -7.00
CA CYS A 113 -19.04 5.80 -7.46
C CYS A 113 -18.76 4.46 -8.18
N ILE A 114 -19.60 3.46 -7.97
CA ILE A 114 -19.45 2.14 -8.63
C ILE A 114 -19.57 2.25 -10.15
N LYS A 115 -20.52 3.04 -10.63
CA LYS A 115 -20.66 3.46 -12.03
C LYS A 115 -20.34 4.94 -12.07
N PRO A 116 -19.10 5.33 -12.43
CA PRO A 116 -18.66 6.70 -12.29
C PRO A 116 -19.67 7.69 -12.89
N CYS A 117 -20.45 8.35 -12.02
CA CYS A 117 -21.38 9.40 -12.41
C CYS A 117 -20.69 10.76 -12.53
N CYS A 118 -19.49 10.85 -11.97
CA CYS A 118 -18.54 11.95 -12.00
C CYS A 118 -17.13 11.39 -11.81
N HIS A 119 -16.10 12.23 -11.90
CA HIS A 119 -14.71 11.87 -11.66
C HIS A 119 -14.27 12.11 -10.20
N ASP A 120 -15.22 12.39 -9.29
CA ASP A 120 -14.91 12.69 -7.92
C ASP A 120 -14.51 11.45 -7.13
N ILE A 121 -13.47 11.62 -6.33
CA ILE A 121 -12.98 10.69 -5.34
C ILE A 121 -13.03 11.41 -3.99
N TRP A 122 -13.70 10.82 -3.00
CA TRP A 122 -13.89 11.46 -1.70
C TRP A 122 -13.39 10.60 -0.54
N PRO A 123 -13.06 11.20 0.62
CA PRO A 123 -12.61 10.46 1.79
C PRO A 123 -13.66 9.45 2.27
N ASN A 124 -13.20 8.28 2.70
CA ASN A 124 -14.02 7.26 3.32
C ASN A 124 -14.05 7.48 4.84
N HIS A 125 -15.11 8.09 5.35
CA HIS A 125 -15.36 8.25 6.78
C HIS A 125 -16.39 7.24 7.32
N GLU A 126 -16.94 6.40 6.45
CA GLU A 126 -17.98 5.45 6.82
C GLU A 126 -17.46 4.38 7.76
N GLU A 127 -18.19 4.12 8.83
CA GLU A 127 -18.03 2.93 9.66
C GLU A 127 -18.84 1.79 9.03
N ILE A 128 -18.16 0.72 8.65
CA ILE A 128 -18.78 -0.39 7.93
C ILE A 128 -19.12 -1.50 8.93
N ASP A 129 -20.40 -1.67 9.24
CA ASP A 129 -20.86 -2.81 10.05
C ASP A 129 -20.80 -4.10 9.22
N VAL A 130 -19.93 -5.02 9.60
CA VAL A 130 -19.69 -6.28 8.89
C VAL A 130 -20.03 -7.45 9.81
N ASP A 131 -20.91 -8.32 9.36
CA ASP A 131 -21.11 -9.62 9.97
C ASP A 131 -19.92 -10.53 9.63
N LEU A 132 -19.06 -10.77 10.62
CA LEU A 132 -17.84 -11.58 10.43
C LEU A 132 -18.11 -13.05 10.15
N ALA A 133 -19.28 -13.58 10.55
CA ALA A 133 -19.61 -14.98 10.30
C ALA A 133 -19.97 -15.24 8.83
N SER A 134 -20.68 -14.31 8.21
CA SER A 134 -21.09 -14.37 6.80
C SER A 134 -20.17 -13.53 5.89
N MET A 135 -19.28 -12.72 6.44
CA MET A 135 -18.48 -11.73 5.71
C MET A 135 -19.34 -10.84 4.81
N ARG A 136 -20.44 -10.32 5.34
CA ARG A 136 -21.35 -9.42 4.64
C ARG A 136 -21.55 -8.12 5.40
N ALA A 137 -21.49 -7.02 4.67
CA ALA A 137 -21.78 -5.71 5.24
C ALA A 137 -23.30 -5.54 5.47
N ARG A 138 -23.67 -4.96 6.62
CA ARG A 138 -25.05 -4.60 6.94
C ARG A 138 -25.43 -3.21 6.46
N SER A 139 -24.44 -2.35 6.24
CA SER A 139 -24.60 -1.02 5.67
C SER A 139 -23.72 -0.86 4.43
N ILE A 140 -24.26 -0.23 3.40
CA ILE A 140 -23.59 -0.03 2.11
C ILE A 140 -23.41 1.47 1.90
N PRO A 141 -22.15 1.98 1.82
CA PRO A 141 -21.89 3.37 1.48
C PRO A 141 -22.45 3.77 0.12
N LEU A 142 -23.06 4.95 0.04
CA LEU A 142 -23.67 5.46 -1.16
C LEU A 142 -22.89 6.65 -1.73
N CYS A 143 -22.97 6.82 -3.04
CA CYS A 143 -22.42 7.97 -3.73
C CYS A 143 -23.22 9.23 -3.37
N PRO A 144 -22.55 10.32 -2.90
CA PRO A 144 -23.26 11.54 -2.51
C PRO A 144 -23.88 12.31 -3.68
N TYR A 145 -23.51 11.98 -4.91
CA TYR A 145 -23.96 12.68 -6.11
C TYR A 145 -25.18 12.01 -6.79
N CYS A 146 -25.20 10.68 -6.85
CA CYS A 146 -26.25 9.96 -7.58
C CYS A 146 -26.98 8.90 -6.74
N ASN A 147 -26.61 8.76 -5.47
CA ASN A 147 -27.18 7.79 -4.54
C ASN A 147 -27.02 6.31 -4.96
N ASN A 148 -26.20 6.03 -5.97
CA ASN A 148 -25.77 4.66 -6.27
C ASN A 148 -24.76 4.18 -5.21
N ILE A 149 -24.47 2.89 -5.20
CA ILE A 149 -23.45 2.31 -4.35
C ILE A 149 -22.10 2.97 -4.64
N SER A 150 -21.34 3.27 -3.59
CA SER A 150 -19.93 3.59 -3.70
C SER A 150 -19.07 2.36 -3.40
N ARG A 151 -17.83 2.42 -3.84
CA ARG A 151 -16.81 1.41 -3.55
C ARG A 151 -15.48 2.07 -3.17
N PRO A 152 -14.54 1.36 -2.52
CA PRO A 152 -13.21 1.90 -2.29
C PRO A 152 -12.52 2.27 -3.62
N ASN A 153 -11.85 3.43 -3.64
CA ASN A 153 -11.03 3.84 -4.78
C ASN A 153 -9.72 3.06 -4.80
N ILE A 154 -9.84 1.77 -5.11
CA ILE A 154 -8.76 0.81 -5.24
C ILE A 154 -8.82 0.22 -6.64
N LEU A 155 -7.67 0.14 -7.32
CA LEU A 155 -7.50 -0.62 -8.55
C LEU A 155 -7.57 -2.12 -8.22
N MET A 156 -8.66 -2.75 -8.61
CA MET A 156 -8.94 -4.17 -8.36
C MET A 156 -8.57 -5.01 -9.58
N PHE A 157 -8.63 -6.33 -9.45
CA PHE A 157 -8.39 -7.23 -10.58
C PHE A 157 -9.53 -7.14 -11.60
N GLY A 158 -9.18 -6.95 -12.88
CA GLY A 158 -10.17 -6.80 -13.98
C GLY A 158 -11.01 -5.51 -13.91
N ASP A 159 -10.47 -4.46 -13.31
CA ASP A 159 -11.19 -3.23 -13.01
C ASP A 159 -11.09 -2.20 -14.15
N TRP A 160 -12.19 -1.99 -14.86
CA TRP A 160 -12.30 -1.01 -15.95
C TRP A 160 -13.03 0.28 -15.54
N SER A 161 -13.54 0.34 -14.31
CA SER A 161 -14.29 1.50 -13.80
C SER A 161 -13.56 2.25 -12.68
N TRP A 162 -12.29 1.90 -12.42
CA TRP A 162 -11.47 2.61 -11.46
C TRP A 162 -11.17 4.03 -11.93
N LEU A 163 -11.29 4.98 -11.01
CA LEU A 163 -10.96 6.39 -11.23
C LEU A 163 -9.52 6.65 -10.79
N PRO A 164 -8.60 6.96 -11.73
CA PRO A 164 -7.17 7.10 -11.43
C PRO A 164 -6.75 8.52 -11.03
N GLU A 165 -7.65 9.50 -11.02
CA GLU A 165 -7.35 10.92 -10.93
C GLU A 165 -6.47 11.26 -9.71
N ARG A 166 -6.78 10.68 -8.53
CA ARG A 166 -5.99 10.87 -7.32
C ARG A 166 -4.58 10.29 -7.47
N THR A 167 -4.46 9.07 -7.97
CA THR A 167 -3.18 8.41 -8.22
C THR A 167 -2.37 9.12 -9.30
N ASN A 168 -3.00 9.60 -10.37
CA ASN A 168 -2.33 10.39 -11.42
C ASN A 168 -1.75 11.69 -10.88
N SER A 169 -2.47 12.37 -9.98
CA SER A 169 -1.95 13.57 -9.31
C SER A 169 -0.73 13.25 -8.44
N GLN A 170 -0.76 12.15 -7.70
CA GLN A 170 0.37 11.66 -6.89
C GLN A 170 1.56 11.25 -7.77
N GLU A 171 1.32 10.58 -8.91
CA GLU A 171 2.35 10.24 -9.88
C GLU A 171 3.04 11.50 -10.44
N SER A 172 2.27 12.54 -10.77
CA SER A 172 2.81 13.82 -11.24
C SER A 172 3.70 14.49 -10.18
N ALA A 173 3.30 14.42 -8.90
CA ALA A 173 4.12 14.91 -7.79
C ALA A 173 5.42 14.10 -7.64
N PHE A 174 5.35 12.77 -7.81
CA PHE A 174 6.53 11.90 -7.80
C PHE A 174 7.49 12.23 -8.96
N GLN A 175 6.99 12.42 -10.17
CA GLN A 175 7.83 12.79 -11.32
C GLN A 175 8.54 14.13 -11.08
N THR A 176 7.82 15.13 -10.57
CA THR A 176 8.40 16.42 -10.18
C THR A 176 9.49 16.27 -9.12
N PHE A 177 9.28 15.41 -8.12
CA PHE A 177 10.28 15.09 -7.11
C PHE A 177 11.54 14.47 -7.74
N MET A 178 11.39 13.50 -8.64
CA MET A 178 12.51 12.84 -9.32
C MET A 178 13.29 13.80 -10.21
N GLU A 179 12.63 14.70 -10.94
CA GLU A 179 13.26 15.72 -11.78
C GLU A 179 14.12 16.67 -10.93
N ARG A 180 13.59 17.19 -9.83
CA ARG A 180 14.32 18.07 -8.91
C ARG A 180 15.55 17.39 -8.29
N ASN A 181 15.48 16.08 -8.07
CA ASN A 181 16.53 15.28 -7.45
C ASN A 181 17.40 14.52 -8.46
N SER A 182 17.32 14.84 -9.76
CA SER A 182 18.01 14.10 -10.83
C SER A 182 19.55 14.04 -10.69
N SER A 183 20.17 15.01 -10.02
CA SER A 183 21.62 15.04 -9.74
C SER A 183 21.98 14.64 -8.30
N SER A 184 21.00 14.43 -7.42
CA SER A 184 21.17 14.10 -6.02
C SER A 184 21.63 12.66 -5.81
N ARG A 185 22.17 12.35 -4.62
CA ARG A 185 22.33 10.96 -4.17
C ARG A 185 20.99 10.46 -3.67
N ILE A 186 20.55 9.31 -4.15
CA ILE A 186 19.25 8.72 -3.79
C ILE A 186 19.49 7.36 -3.14
N ALA A 187 18.90 7.13 -1.98
CA ALA A 187 18.74 5.81 -1.39
C ALA A 187 17.30 5.34 -1.58
N VAL A 188 17.11 4.24 -2.27
CA VAL A 188 15.82 3.59 -2.43
C VAL A 188 15.73 2.46 -1.42
N ILE A 189 14.83 2.58 -0.44
CA ILE A 189 14.55 1.53 0.53
C ILE A 189 13.34 0.74 0.05
N GLU A 190 13.57 -0.37 -0.65
CA GLU A 190 12.52 -1.26 -1.12
C GLU A 190 12.17 -2.28 -0.03
N ILE A 191 10.91 -2.28 0.41
CA ILE A 191 10.46 -3.10 1.53
C ILE A 191 9.33 -4.01 1.11
N GLY A 192 9.56 -5.32 1.15
CA GLY A 192 8.53 -6.33 0.95
C GLY A 192 7.95 -6.42 -0.46
N ALA A 193 8.56 -5.83 -1.46
CA ALA A 193 8.10 -5.92 -2.84
C ALA A 193 8.30 -7.35 -3.38
N GLY A 194 7.20 -7.95 -3.86
CA GLY A 194 7.20 -9.30 -4.44
C GLY A 194 7.30 -9.29 -5.97
N THR A 195 7.34 -10.49 -6.55
CA THR A 195 7.37 -10.72 -8.01
C THR A 195 5.99 -10.95 -8.61
N ALA A 196 5.01 -11.40 -7.81
CA ALA A 196 3.65 -11.68 -8.29
C ALA A 196 2.90 -10.42 -8.77
N ILE A 197 3.09 -9.30 -8.07
CA ILE A 197 2.62 -7.97 -8.49
C ILE A 197 3.85 -7.05 -8.47
N PRO A 198 4.60 -6.96 -9.58
CA PRO A 198 5.97 -6.44 -9.56
C PRO A 198 6.08 -4.92 -9.60
N THR A 199 4.99 -4.18 -9.49
CA THR A 199 4.96 -2.72 -9.68
C THR A 199 6.03 -1.98 -8.88
N ILE A 200 6.10 -2.21 -7.56
CA ILE A 200 7.10 -1.55 -6.70
C ILE A 200 8.51 -2.03 -7.03
N ARG A 201 8.68 -3.34 -7.21
CA ARG A 201 9.97 -3.94 -7.56
C ARG A 201 10.51 -3.40 -8.89
N ALA A 202 9.68 -3.37 -9.92
CA ALA A 202 10.06 -2.81 -11.22
C ALA A 202 10.40 -1.31 -11.13
N THR A 203 9.68 -0.57 -10.30
CA THR A 203 9.93 0.86 -10.09
C THR A 203 11.29 1.09 -9.40
N SER A 204 11.60 0.38 -8.32
CA SER A 204 12.88 0.50 -7.61
C SER A 204 14.06 0.12 -8.50
N GLU A 205 13.92 -0.96 -9.28
CA GLU A 205 14.95 -1.40 -10.22
C GLU A 205 15.13 -0.42 -11.39
N ARG A 206 14.05 0.20 -11.89
CA ARG A 206 14.11 1.24 -12.91
C ARG A 206 14.86 2.47 -12.41
N ILE A 207 14.57 2.91 -11.17
CA ILE A 207 15.27 4.02 -10.53
C ILE A 207 16.76 3.66 -10.37
N GLY A 208 17.06 2.45 -9.87
CA GLY A 208 18.42 1.95 -9.69
C GLY A 208 19.25 1.92 -10.98
N ARG A 209 18.62 1.60 -12.13
CA ARG A 209 19.29 1.57 -13.43
C ARG A 209 19.49 2.94 -14.06
N ASN A 210 18.54 3.85 -13.85
CA ASN A 210 18.49 5.12 -14.61
C ASN A 210 19.22 6.28 -13.92
N HIS A 211 19.61 6.13 -12.65
CA HIS A 211 20.29 7.18 -11.90
C HIS A 211 21.69 6.74 -11.45
N ALA A 212 22.70 7.48 -11.85
CA ALA A 212 24.10 7.13 -11.59
C ALA A 212 24.51 7.14 -10.10
N LYS A 213 23.76 7.84 -9.25
CA LYS A 213 24.06 8.02 -7.81
C LYS A 213 22.98 7.41 -6.92
N VAL A 214 22.48 6.22 -7.29
CA VAL A 214 21.42 5.53 -6.56
C VAL A 214 21.94 4.25 -5.92
N ALA A 215 21.60 4.04 -4.66
CA ALA A 215 21.69 2.74 -4.00
C ALA A 215 20.27 2.21 -3.73
N VAL A 216 19.98 0.99 -4.17
CA VAL A 216 18.75 0.29 -3.80
C VAL A 216 19.06 -0.70 -2.69
N ILE A 217 18.33 -0.60 -1.59
CA ILE A 217 18.40 -1.53 -0.46
C ILE A 217 17.08 -2.30 -0.44
N ARG A 218 17.13 -3.59 -0.74
CA ARG A 218 15.96 -4.47 -0.78
C ARG A 218 15.84 -5.26 0.51
N ILE A 219 14.79 -5.00 1.27
CA ILE A 219 14.45 -5.71 2.50
C ILE A 219 13.26 -6.64 2.19
N ASN A 220 13.49 -7.95 2.18
CA ASN A 220 12.45 -8.93 1.91
C ASN A 220 12.88 -10.31 2.45
N PRO A 221 12.09 -11.01 3.28
CA PRO A 221 12.48 -12.28 3.86
C PRO A 221 12.54 -13.44 2.86
N ARG A 222 11.92 -13.32 1.69
CA ARG A 222 11.81 -14.41 0.69
C ARG A 222 12.44 -14.06 -0.65
N GLU A 223 12.17 -12.85 -1.17
CA GLU A 223 12.57 -12.41 -2.51
C GLU A 223 13.53 -11.21 -2.42
N PHE A 224 14.61 -11.38 -1.63
CA PHE A 224 15.56 -10.32 -1.29
C PHE A 224 16.62 -10.05 -2.35
N GLN A 225 16.83 -10.97 -3.32
CA GLN A 225 17.94 -10.89 -4.27
C GLN A 225 17.85 -9.64 -5.14
N ILE A 226 18.95 -8.89 -5.17
CA ILE A 226 19.19 -7.78 -6.11
C ILE A 226 20.66 -7.78 -6.51
N GLN A 227 20.94 -7.35 -7.75
CA GLN A 227 22.30 -7.35 -8.28
C GLN A 227 23.18 -6.23 -7.68
N PRO A 228 24.48 -6.48 -7.48
CA PRO A 228 25.42 -5.42 -7.12
C PRO A 228 25.35 -4.23 -8.13
N PRO A 229 25.59 -2.99 -7.70
CA PRO A 229 26.10 -2.56 -6.38
C PRO A 229 25.01 -2.38 -5.29
N HIS A 230 23.79 -2.84 -5.56
CA HIS A 230 22.66 -2.73 -4.65
C HIS A 230 22.76 -3.72 -3.47
N ILE A 231 21.97 -3.54 -2.44
CA ILE A 231 22.08 -4.26 -1.17
C ILE A 231 20.84 -5.14 -0.95
N SER A 232 21.07 -6.41 -0.59
CA SER A 232 20.02 -7.38 -0.23
C SER A 232 20.01 -7.62 1.29
N ILE A 233 18.83 -7.53 1.92
CA ILE A 233 18.64 -7.80 3.35
C ILE A 233 17.51 -8.84 3.50
N PRO A 234 17.82 -10.11 3.86
CA PRO A 234 16.88 -11.22 3.88
C PRO A 234 16.11 -11.30 5.22
N CYS A 235 15.32 -10.29 5.55
CA CYS A 235 14.54 -10.25 6.80
C CYS A 235 13.22 -9.47 6.64
N GLY A 236 12.43 -9.41 7.71
CA GLY A 236 11.22 -8.58 7.81
C GLY A 236 11.52 -7.09 7.76
N ALA A 237 10.49 -6.27 7.54
CA ALA A 237 10.67 -4.83 7.39
C ALA A 237 11.21 -4.18 8.66
N LEU A 238 10.60 -4.44 9.81
CA LEU A 238 11.03 -3.86 11.09
C LEU A 238 12.47 -4.26 11.43
N GLU A 239 12.77 -5.54 11.33
CA GLU A 239 14.11 -6.07 11.62
C GLU A 239 15.17 -5.44 10.70
N GLY A 240 14.89 -5.35 9.40
CA GLY A 240 15.83 -4.75 8.44
C GLY A 240 16.09 -3.27 8.69
N LEU A 241 15.02 -2.51 8.99
CA LEU A 241 15.15 -1.10 9.34
C LEU A 241 15.95 -0.90 10.63
N GLN A 242 15.71 -1.72 11.65
CA GLN A 242 16.48 -1.69 12.92
C GLN A 242 17.96 -2.08 12.72
N GLN A 243 18.25 -3.04 11.84
CA GLN A 243 19.64 -3.40 11.50
C GLN A 243 20.37 -2.22 10.86
N ILE A 244 19.74 -1.55 9.89
CA ILE A 244 20.31 -0.37 9.23
C ILE A 244 20.50 0.77 10.24
N ASP A 245 19.51 1.07 11.08
CA ASP A 245 19.58 2.17 12.05
C ASP A 245 20.71 1.97 13.06
N ARG A 246 20.88 0.75 13.58
CA ARG A 246 22.01 0.40 14.46
C ARG A 246 23.36 0.60 13.76
N TYR A 247 23.47 0.22 12.50
CA TYR A 247 24.71 0.40 11.73
C TYR A 247 25.04 1.88 11.53
N LEU A 248 24.04 2.69 11.17
CA LEU A 248 24.22 4.15 11.01
C LEU A 248 24.56 4.85 12.33
N GLY A 249 23.93 4.45 13.44
CA GLY A 249 24.23 4.98 14.78
C GLY A 249 25.68 4.72 15.21
N ASN A 250 26.21 3.54 14.92
CA ASN A 250 27.61 3.18 15.20
C ASN A 250 28.63 3.96 14.35
N MET A 251 28.23 4.43 13.17
CA MET A 251 29.10 5.25 12.31
C MET A 251 29.15 6.73 12.75
N SER A 252 28.07 7.23 13.32
CA SER A 252 27.96 8.63 13.77
C SER A 252 28.71 8.90 15.10
N GLY A 253 29.11 7.84 15.82
CA GLY A 253 29.86 7.91 17.07
C GLY A 253 31.41 7.80 16.93
N LYS A 254 31.88 7.76 15.68
CA LYS A 254 33.33 7.80 15.35
C LYS A 254 33.68 9.10 14.64
#